data_c561e7039ff600e2b7dcdda61ea27124
#
_entry.id   c561e7039ff600e2b7dcdda61ea27124
#
_cell.length_a   1.000
_cell.length_b   1.000
_cell.length_c   1.000
_cell.angle_alpha   90.00
_cell.angle_beta   90.00
_cell.angle_gamma   90.00
#
_symmetry.space_group_name_H-M   'P 1'
#
loop_
_entity.id
_entity.type
_entity.pdbx_description
1 polymer ?
#
loop_
_entity_poly.entity_id
_entity_poly.type
_entity_poly.pdbx_seq_one_letter_code
_entity_poly.pdbx_strand_id
1 'polypeptide(L)'
;WYKGTADAVYQNLEVLRRHDPRLVLVLAGDHIYKMDYTRMLYEHVDRGADMTVGCVEVPLGEAAGQLGVMEVDEQFRVIGFEEKPERPKSLPGRPDHALGSMGIYVFNADFLHDELMDDAGSEDSSHDFGHDIIPRLIAGEGKIFAHRLRDSAVQLTDGEPYWRDVGTVDAFWEANLELTRVTPSLNLYDENWPIWTYQEQLPPAKFVFDLDGRRGAAVDSMVSGGCIVSGSTVRNSLLFSSCRVHSFCTVNESLLLPDVEVGRGAILSRVIVDQGARIPPGLRAGIDPEEDARRFHVTEKGITLITPAMLGQTARNVH
;
A
#
# COMPACT_ATOMS: atom_id res chain seq x y z
N TRP A 1 -6.64 -18.84 -10.88
CA TRP A 1 -6.93 -17.77 -9.93
C TRP A 1 -6.64 -18.28 -8.51
N TYR A 2 -5.93 -17.54 -7.69
CA TYR A 2 -5.61 -17.95 -6.32
C TYR A 2 -6.86 -17.89 -5.43
N LYS A 3 -7.01 -18.86 -4.53
CA LYS A 3 -8.13 -18.93 -3.59
C LYS A 3 -7.91 -18.04 -2.36
N GLY A 4 -6.66 -17.94 -1.91
CA GLY A 4 -6.23 -17.13 -0.78
C GLY A 4 -4.74 -16.84 -0.83
N THR A 5 -4.20 -16.15 0.17
CA THR A 5 -2.80 -15.72 0.23
C THR A 5 -1.83 -16.91 0.35
N ALA A 6 -2.23 -17.96 1.07
CA ALA A 6 -1.44 -19.20 1.18
C ALA A 6 -1.46 -20.00 -0.12
N ASP A 7 -2.62 -20.08 -0.81
CA ASP A 7 -2.71 -20.73 -2.12
C ASP A 7 -1.82 -20.04 -3.17
N ALA A 8 -1.68 -18.73 -3.09
CA ALA A 8 -0.78 -18.00 -3.98
C ALA A 8 0.69 -18.45 -3.82
N VAL A 9 1.14 -18.74 -2.61
CA VAL A 9 2.48 -19.29 -2.37
C VAL A 9 2.55 -20.76 -2.73
N TYR A 10 1.52 -21.54 -2.38
CA TYR A 10 1.42 -22.97 -2.71
C TYR A 10 1.57 -23.23 -4.21
N GLN A 11 0.84 -22.52 -5.06
CA GLN A 11 0.90 -22.68 -6.52
C GLN A 11 2.27 -22.32 -7.12
N ASN A 12 3.13 -21.63 -6.34
CA ASN A 12 4.49 -21.26 -6.75
C ASN A 12 5.61 -22.04 -6.02
N LEU A 13 5.27 -23.08 -5.24
CA LEU A 13 6.25 -23.89 -4.49
C LEU A 13 7.34 -24.49 -5.38
N GLU A 14 6.99 -24.89 -6.61
CA GLU A 14 7.97 -25.43 -7.56
C GLU A 14 9.06 -24.40 -7.94
N VAL A 15 8.69 -23.13 -8.01
CA VAL A 15 9.66 -22.04 -8.25
C VAL A 15 10.58 -21.88 -7.04
N LEU A 16 10.03 -21.89 -5.82
CA LEU A 16 10.81 -21.81 -4.59
C LEU A 16 11.80 -22.97 -4.48
N ARG A 17 11.36 -24.20 -4.74
CA ARG A 17 12.21 -25.42 -4.70
C ARG A 17 13.40 -25.34 -5.63
N ARG A 18 13.28 -24.75 -6.81
CA ARG A 18 14.40 -24.59 -7.75
C ARG A 18 15.53 -23.72 -7.20
N HIS A 19 15.23 -22.84 -6.27
CA HIS A 19 16.22 -21.97 -5.61
C HIS A 19 16.79 -22.57 -4.34
N ASP A 20 16.23 -23.67 -3.83
CA ASP A 20 16.66 -24.38 -2.62
C ASP A 20 16.91 -23.43 -1.42
N PRO A 21 15.96 -22.55 -1.07
CA PRO A 21 16.16 -21.59 0.00
C PRO A 21 16.08 -22.27 1.37
N ARG A 22 16.83 -21.78 2.34
CA ARG A 22 16.70 -22.20 3.74
C ARG A 22 15.55 -21.46 4.44
N LEU A 23 15.36 -20.20 4.07
CA LEU A 23 14.31 -19.31 4.62
C LEU A 23 13.50 -18.73 3.46
N VAL A 24 12.21 -18.53 3.68
CA VAL A 24 11.31 -17.85 2.76
C VAL A 24 10.74 -16.63 3.46
N LEU A 25 10.90 -15.47 2.84
CA LEU A 25 10.29 -14.22 3.26
C LEU A 25 9.07 -13.95 2.38
N VAL A 26 7.88 -13.93 2.98
CA VAL A 26 6.61 -13.59 2.32
C VAL A 26 6.27 -12.14 2.66
N LEU A 27 5.95 -11.35 1.64
CA LEU A 27 5.61 -9.92 1.76
C LEU A 27 4.22 -9.65 1.19
N ALA A 28 3.46 -8.76 1.85
CA ALA A 28 2.24 -8.21 1.29
C ALA A 28 2.57 -7.24 0.14
N GLY A 29 1.71 -7.20 -0.89
CA GLY A 29 1.93 -6.39 -2.10
C GLY A 29 1.41 -4.96 -2.03
N ASP A 30 0.60 -4.63 -1.02
CA ASP A 30 -0.14 -3.37 -0.85
C ASP A 30 0.19 -2.61 0.44
N HIS A 31 1.33 -2.92 1.06
CA HIS A 31 1.79 -2.23 2.26
C HIS A 31 2.99 -1.33 1.95
N ILE A 32 3.02 -0.15 2.54
CA ILE A 32 4.09 0.85 2.37
C ILE A 32 4.83 1.03 3.69
N TYR A 33 6.12 0.73 3.69
CA TYR A 33 7.01 0.84 4.85
C TYR A 33 8.48 0.84 4.42
N LYS A 34 9.41 1.15 5.34
CA LYS A 34 10.86 0.99 5.15
C LYS A 34 11.42 0.13 6.28
N MET A 35 11.92 -1.05 5.96
CA MET A 35 12.36 -2.06 6.92
C MET A 35 13.64 -2.76 6.47
N ASP A 36 14.56 -2.96 7.41
CA ASP A 36 15.71 -3.85 7.23
C ASP A 36 15.31 -5.29 7.59
N TYR A 37 14.97 -6.08 6.59
CA TYR A 37 14.58 -7.48 6.76
C TYR A 37 15.67 -8.34 7.39
N THR A 38 16.94 -7.96 7.28
CA THR A 38 18.08 -8.70 7.84
C THR A 38 17.91 -8.90 9.34
N ARG A 39 17.41 -7.90 10.05
CA ARG A 39 17.17 -7.97 11.49
C ARG A 39 16.11 -9.02 11.85
N MET A 40 15.00 -9.03 11.11
CA MET A 40 13.93 -10.02 11.30
C MET A 40 14.42 -11.44 10.98
N LEU A 41 15.22 -11.61 9.93
CA LEU A 41 15.82 -12.91 9.57
C LEU A 41 16.80 -13.41 10.65
N TYR A 42 17.66 -12.54 11.20
CA TYR A 42 18.56 -12.91 12.30
C TYR A 42 17.78 -13.30 13.54
N GLU A 43 16.75 -12.56 13.92
CA GLU A 43 15.91 -12.88 15.08
C GLU A 43 15.21 -14.22 14.89
N HIS A 44 14.69 -14.51 13.70
CA HIS A 44 14.08 -15.79 13.34
C HIS A 44 15.04 -16.96 13.59
N VAL A 45 16.27 -16.85 13.09
CA VAL A 45 17.29 -17.90 13.25
C VAL A 45 17.76 -18.02 14.69
N ASP A 46 18.01 -16.91 15.38
CA ASP A 46 18.50 -16.88 16.77
C ASP A 46 17.50 -17.51 17.75
N ARG A 47 16.21 -17.29 17.54
CA ARG A 47 15.13 -17.89 18.33
C ARG A 47 14.82 -19.34 17.95
N GLY A 48 15.37 -19.84 16.86
CA GLY A 48 15.02 -21.15 16.30
C GLY A 48 13.52 -21.22 15.99
N ALA A 49 12.98 -20.16 15.42
CA ALA A 49 11.58 -20.05 15.06
C ALA A 49 11.24 -20.93 13.86
N ASP A 50 10.01 -21.44 13.80
CA ASP A 50 9.44 -22.07 12.61
C ASP A 50 8.80 -21.02 11.71
N MET A 51 8.18 -20.00 12.35
CA MET A 51 7.60 -18.84 11.70
C MET A 51 7.88 -17.57 12.52
N THR A 52 8.18 -16.47 11.84
CA THR A 52 8.22 -15.13 12.46
C THR A 52 7.26 -14.21 11.71
N VAL A 53 6.42 -13.49 12.45
CA VAL A 53 5.43 -12.56 11.90
C VAL A 53 5.91 -11.13 12.11
N GLY A 54 6.03 -10.34 11.03
CA GLY A 54 6.25 -8.90 11.12
C GLY A 54 5.00 -8.19 11.63
N CYS A 55 5.16 -7.40 12.68
CA CYS A 55 4.06 -6.75 13.38
C CYS A 55 4.31 -5.25 13.58
N VAL A 56 3.24 -4.48 13.56
CA VAL A 56 3.24 -3.04 13.85
C VAL A 56 2.45 -2.77 15.13
N GLU A 57 2.98 -1.88 15.97
CA GLU A 57 2.26 -1.39 17.15
C GLU A 57 1.35 -0.23 16.74
N VAL A 58 0.05 -0.38 16.88
CA VAL A 58 -0.94 0.64 16.48
C VAL A 58 -1.94 0.89 17.61
N PRO A 59 -2.53 2.09 17.71
CA PRO A 59 -3.61 2.36 18.65
C PRO A 59 -4.77 1.36 18.49
N LEU A 60 -5.41 0.97 19.61
CA LEU A 60 -6.50 -0.01 19.60
C LEU A 60 -7.62 0.35 18.60
N GLY A 61 -7.93 1.65 18.50
CA GLY A 61 -8.96 2.13 17.56
C GLY A 61 -8.60 1.97 16.09
N GLU A 62 -7.31 1.96 15.75
CA GLU A 62 -6.83 1.73 14.38
C GLU A 62 -6.76 0.23 14.03
N ALA A 63 -6.52 -0.62 15.04
CA ALA A 63 -6.50 -2.06 14.85
C ALA A 63 -7.90 -2.66 14.70
N ALA A 64 -8.91 -2.05 15.37
CA ALA A 64 -10.26 -2.60 15.44
C ALA A 64 -10.92 -2.76 14.07
N GLY A 65 -11.30 -3.99 13.73
CA GLY A 65 -11.93 -4.35 12.46
C GLY A 65 -11.06 -4.20 11.22
N GLN A 66 -9.78 -3.83 11.38
CA GLN A 66 -8.87 -3.55 10.24
C GLN A 66 -7.75 -4.57 10.13
N LEU A 67 -7.09 -4.91 11.23
CA LEU A 67 -5.89 -5.72 11.26
C LEU A 67 -6.10 -7.06 11.97
N GLY A 68 -5.39 -8.09 11.53
CA GLY A 68 -5.17 -9.27 12.34
C GLY A 68 -4.32 -8.93 13.56
N VAL A 69 -4.76 -9.28 14.76
CA VAL A 69 -4.10 -8.89 16.02
C VAL A 69 -3.44 -10.09 16.69
N MET A 70 -2.14 -9.95 16.97
CA MET A 70 -1.35 -10.94 17.68
C MET A 70 -1.44 -10.74 19.19
N GLU A 71 -1.66 -11.84 19.92
CA GLU A 71 -1.44 -11.92 21.35
C GLU A 71 -0.08 -12.56 21.60
N VAL A 72 0.76 -11.94 22.41
CA VAL A 72 2.13 -12.37 22.65
C VAL A 72 2.44 -12.44 24.14
N ASP A 73 3.38 -13.30 24.51
CA ASP A 73 4.00 -13.31 25.84
C ASP A 73 5.12 -12.25 25.99
N GLU A 74 5.78 -12.22 27.14
CA GLU A 74 6.88 -11.29 27.42
C GLU A 74 8.11 -11.45 26.50
N GLN A 75 8.26 -12.61 25.85
CA GLN A 75 9.32 -12.93 24.90
C GLN A 75 8.90 -12.72 23.46
N PHE A 76 7.71 -12.14 23.22
CA PHE A 76 7.11 -12.00 21.90
C PHE A 76 6.84 -13.32 21.18
N ARG A 77 6.70 -14.45 21.92
CA ARG A 77 6.13 -15.67 21.37
C ARG A 77 4.64 -15.44 21.16
N VAL A 78 4.15 -15.80 19.98
CA VAL A 78 2.72 -15.67 19.65
C VAL A 78 1.96 -16.78 20.37
N ILE A 79 0.96 -16.37 21.17
CA ILE A 79 0.11 -17.26 21.98
C ILE A 79 -1.35 -17.19 21.57
N GLY A 80 -1.71 -16.23 20.71
CA GLY A 80 -3.05 -16.06 20.13
C GLY A 80 -3.06 -15.15 18.93
N PHE A 81 -4.10 -15.29 18.10
CA PHE A 81 -4.35 -14.47 16.94
C PHE A 81 -5.86 -14.30 16.73
N GLU A 82 -6.28 -13.08 16.43
CA GLU A 82 -7.66 -12.78 16.05
C GLU A 82 -7.67 -11.95 14.76
N GLU A 83 -8.37 -12.45 13.74
CA GLU A 83 -8.51 -11.73 12.48
C GLU A 83 -9.55 -10.60 12.61
N LYS A 84 -9.11 -9.37 12.43
CA LYS A 84 -9.93 -8.15 12.45
C LYS A 84 -10.93 -8.05 13.61
N PRO A 85 -10.50 -8.22 14.87
CA PRO A 85 -11.41 -8.18 16.01
C PRO A 85 -12.00 -6.78 16.20
N GLU A 86 -13.28 -6.71 16.57
CA GLU A 86 -13.92 -5.44 16.96
C GLU A 86 -13.30 -4.85 18.24
N ARG A 87 -12.77 -5.71 19.11
CA ARG A 87 -12.13 -5.34 20.38
C ARG A 87 -10.76 -5.98 20.47
N PRO A 88 -9.75 -5.36 19.82
CA PRO A 88 -8.40 -5.92 19.80
C PRO A 88 -7.80 -6.01 21.20
N LYS A 89 -7.04 -7.07 21.45
CA LYS A 89 -6.27 -7.23 22.69
C LYS A 89 -5.10 -6.24 22.70
N SER A 90 -4.82 -5.71 23.88
CA SER A 90 -3.70 -4.77 24.06
C SER A 90 -2.36 -5.50 24.15
N LEU A 91 -1.31 -4.80 23.69
CA LEU A 91 0.07 -5.25 23.80
C LEU A 91 0.55 -5.22 25.26
N PRO A 92 1.24 -6.24 25.76
CA PRO A 92 1.87 -6.21 27.08
C PRO A 92 2.76 -4.96 27.26
N GLY A 93 2.50 -4.20 28.33
CA GLY A 93 3.21 -2.94 28.63
C GLY A 93 2.73 -1.70 27.87
N ARG A 94 1.82 -1.84 26.89
CA ARG A 94 1.18 -0.73 26.14
C ARG A 94 -0.35 -0.95 26.04
N PRO A 95 -1.11 -0.61 27.08
CA PRO A 95 -2.54 -0.95 27.15
C PRO A 95 -3.43 -0.21 26.15
N ASP A 96 -2.93 0.83 25.52
CA ASP A 96 -3.57 1.66 24.49
C ASP A 96 -3.24 1.22 23.06
N HIS A 97 -2.36 0.23 22.88
CA HIS A 97 -1.92 -0.28 21.58
C HIS A 97 -2.19 -1.78 21.42
N ALA A 98 -2.41 -2.19 20.18
CA ALA A 98 -2.43 -3.58 19.74
C ALA A 98 -1.19 -3.91 18.90
N LEU A 99 -0.88 -5.19 18.78
CA LEU A 99 0.16 -5.68 17.88
C LEU A 99 -0.48 -6.24 16.62
N GLY A 100 -0.54 -5.42 15.57
CA GLY A 100 -1.14 -5.76 14.28
C GLY A 100 -0.18 -6.56 13.40
N SER A 101 -0.69 -7.60 12.73
CA SER A 101 0.05 -8.31 11.68
C SER A 101 0.21 -7.42 10.44
N MET A 102 1.42 -7.40 9.90
CA MET A 102 1.73 -6.67 8.66
C MET A 102 1.62 -7.55 7.41
N GLY A 103 1.20 -8.81 7.52
CA GLY A 103 1.25 -9.72 6.38
C GLY A 103 2.68 -10.01 5.90
N ILE A 104 3.66 -9.86 6.77
CA ILE A 104 5.07 -10.15 6.52
C ILE A 104 5.47 -11.36 7.34
N TYR A 105 5.97 -12.40 6.68
CA TYR A 105 6.28 -13.66 7.34
C TYR A 105 7.67 -14.16 6.94
N VAL A 106 8.42 -14.67 7.92
CA VAL A 106 9.62 -15.48 7.68
C VAL A 106 9.32 -16.91 8.10
N PHE A 107 9.63 -17.85 7.23
CA PHE A 107 9.49 -19.28 7.48
C PHE A 107 10.80 -20.03 7.23
N ASN A 108 11.01 -21.12 7.94
CA ASN A 108 11.87 -22.19 7.46
C ASN A 108 11.23 -22.79 6.20
N ALA A 109 12.00 -23.00 5.13
CA ALA A 109 11.45 -23.40 3.84
C ALA A 109 10.74 -24.77 3.87
N ASP A 110 11.34 -25.75 4.56
CA ASP A 110 10.74 -27.07 4.70
C ASP A 110 9.44 -27.01 5.50
N PHE A 111 9.43 -26.24 6.59
CA PHE A 111 8.24 -26.04 7.41
C PHE A 111 7.10 -25.39 6.61
N LEU A 112 7.39 -24.31 5.86
CA LEU A 112 6.40 -23.67 4.98
C LEU A 112 5.85 -24.64 3.95
N HIS A 113 6.73 -25.46 3.34
CA HIS A 113 6.30 -26.46 2.35
C HIS A 113 5.29 -27.43 2.95
N ASP A 114 5.60 -28.02 4.11
CA ASP A 114 4.74 -29.03 4.75
C ASP A 114 3.40 -28.40 5.14
N GLU A 115 3.39 -27.19 5.72
CA GLU A 115 2.17 -26.48 6.11
C GLU A 115 1.28 -26.13 4.90
N LEU A 116 1.88 -25.72 3.77
CA LEU A 116 1.12 -25.43 2.56
C LEU A 116 0.57 -26.68 1.88
N MET A 117 1.31 -27.81 1.94
CA MET A 117 0.81 -29.09 1.43
C MET A 117 -0.38 -29.61 2.26
N ASP A 118 -0.31 -29.48 3.57
CA ASP A 118 -1.39 -29.87 4.47
C ASP A 118 -2.63 -28.98 4.27
N ASP A 119 -2.43 -27.66 4.13
CA ASP A 119 -3.49 -26.71 3.89
C ASP A 119 -4.18 -26.96 2.54
N ALA A 120 -3.42 -27.23 1.49
CA ALA A 120 -3.97 -27.51 0.15
C ALA A 120 -4.83 -28.78 0.11
N GLY A 121 -4.61 -29.72 1.02
CA GLY A 121 -5.43 -30.92 1.20
C GLY A 121 -6.72 -30.72 2.00
N SER A 122 -6.91 -29.57 2.63
CA SER A 122 -8.07 -29.26 3.46
C SER A 122 -9.22 -28.67 2.65
N GLU A 123 -10.39 -29.33 2.67
CA GLU A 123 -11.60 -28.84 2.01
C GLU A 123 -12.26 -27.67 2.76
N ASP A 124 -12.00 -27.51 4.06
CA ASP A 124 -12.59 -26.49 4.92
C ASP A 124 -11.74 -25.21 4.99
N SER A 125 -10.55 -25.20 4.39
CA SER A 125 -9.65 -24.04 4.39
C SER A 125 -10.01 -23.05 3.29
N SER A 126 -9.92 -21.76 3.61
CA SER A 126 -9.94 -20.66 2.63
C SER A 126 -8.56 -20.43 1.99
N HIS A 127 -7.55 -21.16 2.43
CA HIS A 127 -6.16 -21.09 2.00
C HIS A 127 -5.54 -19.70 2.22
N ASP A 128 -5.79 -19.13 3.38
CA ASP A 128 -5.27 -17.83 3.81
C ASP A 128 -4.33 -17.97 5.01
N PHE A 129 -3.23 -17.18 5.01
CA PHE A 129 -2.27 -17.24 6.11
C PHE A 129 -2.89 -16.80 7.43
N GLY A 130 -3.63 -15.69 7.44
CA GLY A 130 -4.24 -15.12 8.65
C GLY A 130 -5.41 -15.96 9.15
N HIS A 131 -6.29 -16.36 8.24
CA HIS A 131 -7.52 -17.06 8.60
C HIS A 131 -7.30 -18.55 8.96
N ASP A 132 -6.41 -19.23 8.25
CA ASP A 132 -6.29 -20.68 8.35
C ASP A 132 -4.95 -21.15 8.94
N ILE A 133 -3.82 -20.69 8.36
CA ILE A 133 -2.50 -21.22 8.74
C ILE A 133 -2.06 -20.74 10.11
N ILE A 134 -2.06 -19.44 10.38
CA ILE A 134 -1.58 -18.90 11.66
C ILE A 134 -2.37 -19.46 12.86
N PRO A 135 -3.71 -19.49 12.87
CA PRO A 135 -4.47 -20.09 13.96
C PRO A 135 -4.15 -21.58 14.18
N ARG A 136 -3.99 -22.34 13.09
CA ARG A 136 -3.62 -23.76 13.17
C ARG A 136 -2.23 -23.94 13.78
N LEU A 137 -1.25 -23.14 13.37
CA LEU A 137 0.11 -23.19 13.91
C LEU A 137 0.17 -22.81 15.39
N ILE A 138 -0.65 -21.84 15.84
CA ILE A 138 -0.74 -21.45 17.25
C ILE A 138 -1.35 -22.57 18.09
N ALA A 139 -2.36 -23.26 17.55
CA ALA A 139 -2.99 -24.40 18.25
C ALA A 139 -2.08 -25.64 18.33
N GLY A 140 -1.04 -25.72 17.50
CA GLY A 140 -0.03 -26.78 17.49
C GLY A 140 1.16 -26.46 18.38
N GLU A 141 2.28 -27.16 18.13
CA GLU A 141 3.55 -26.96 18.87
C GLU A 141 4.53 -26.00 18.16
N GLY A 142 4.07 -25.28 17.11
CA GLY A 142 4.89 -24.38 16.32
C GLY A 142 5.54 -23.25 17.14
N LYS A 143 6.79 -22.95 16.83
CA LYS A 143 7.53 -21.84 17.45
C LYS A 143 7.32 -20.58 16.65
N ILE A 144 6.25 -19.84 16.96
CA ILE A 144 5.87 -18.62 16.26
C ILE A 144 6.27 -17.41 17.11
N PHE A 145 6.96 -16.45 16.51
CA PHE A 145 7.36 -15.21 17.20
C PHE A 145 6.89 -13.98 16.41
N ALA A 146 6.57 -12.92 17.14
CA ALA A 146 6.29 -11.61 16.55
C ALA A 146 7.59 -10.78 16.54
N HIS A 147 7.90 -10.19 15.37
CA HIS A 147 8.95 -9.22 15.18
C HIS A 147 8.34 -7.83 15.01
N ARG A 148 8.71 -6.87 15.88
CA ARG A 148 8.15 -5.52 15.81
C ARG A 148 8.83 -4.70 14.73
N LEU A 149 8.04 -4.00 13.90
CA LEU A 149 8.56 -3.12 12.86
C LEU A 149 9.56 -2.09 13.40
N ARG A 150 9.33 -1.54 14.60
CA ARG A 150 10.23 -0.55 15.21
C ARG A 150 11.65 -1.04 15.45
N ASP A 151 11.84 -2.36 15.60
CA ASP A 151 13.16 -2.95 15.83
C ASP A 151 13.97 -3.10 14.54
N SER A 152 13.33 -2.98 13.38
CA SER A 152 13.93 -3.09 12.04
C SER A 152 13.60 -1.93 11.10
N ALA A 153 12.79 -0.96 11.54
CA ALA A 153 12.53 0.25 10.76
C ALA A 153 13.82 1.05 10.53
N VAL A 154 14.02 1.49 9.28
CA VAL A 154 15.19 2.29 8.90
C VAL A 154 14.94 3.78 9.08
N GLN A 155 13.68 4.18 9.27
CA GLN A 155 13.27 5.55 9.55
C GLN A 155 12.17 5.55 10.62
N LEU A 156 12.33 6.43 11.59
CA LEU A 156 11.29 6.72 12.58
C LEU A 156 10.89 8.19 12.44
N THR A 157 9.59 8.45 12.45
CA THR A 157 9.02 9.79 12.49
C THR A 157 8.33 9.96 13.83
N ASP A 158 8.77 10.95 14.62
CA ASP A 158 8.33 11.16 16.00
C ASP A 158 8.48 9.91 16.90
N GLY A 159 9.50 9.08 16.60
CA GLY A 159 9.81 7.85 17.35
C GLY A 159 9.00 6.63 16.92
N GLU A 160 8.10 6.75 15.95
CA GLU A 160 7.30 5.65 15.44
C GLU A 160 7.68 5.31 13.99
N PRO A 161 7.63 4.01 13.59
CA PRO A 161 7.90 3.59 12.23
C PRO A 161 6.72 3.93 11.31
N TYR A 162 7.02 4.31 10.07
CA TYR A 162 5.98 4.49 9.06
C TYR A 162 5.51 3.13 8.53
N TRP A 163 4.22 2.90 8.61
CA TRP A 163 3.54 1.78 7.95
C TRP A 163 2.14 2.21 7.53
N ARG A 164 1.72 1.83 6.31
CA ARG A 164 0.37 2.04 5.80
C ARG A 164 -0.04 0.84 4.95
N ASP A 165 -1.26 0.37 5.20
CA ASP A 165 -2.01 -0.47 4.28
C ASP A 165 -2.76 0.46 3.31
N VAL A 166 -2.60 0.24 2.00
CA VAL A 166 -3.23 1.05 0.94
C VAL A 166 -4.24 0.24 0.12
N GLY A 167 -4.82 -0.81 0.68
CA GLY A 167 -5.80 -1.69 0.05
C GLY A 167 -7.17 -1.05 -0.23
N THR A 168 -7.41 0.20 0.20
CA THR A 168 -8.63 0.96 -0.11
C THR A 168 -8.32 2.21 -0.92
N VAL A 169 -9.32 2.68 -1.71
CA VAL A 169 -9.19 3.92 -2.51
C VAL A 169 -8.83 5.11 -1.64
N ASP A 170 -9.46 5.22 -0.46
CA ASP A 170 -9.19 6.29 0.49
C ASP A 170 -7.78 6.23 1.07
N ALA A 171 -7.34 5.06 1.52
CA ALA A 171 -6.00 4.87 2.08
C ALA A 171 -4.91 5.12 1.02
N PHE A 172 -5.13 4.66 -0.22
CA PHE A 172 -4.24 4.93 -1.34
C PHE A 172 -4.14 6.44 -1.63
N TRP A 173 -5.26 7.15 -1.66
CA TRP A 173 -5.28 8.59 -1.86
C TRP A 173 -4.57 9.34 -0.72
N GLU A 174 -4.88 9.01 0.54
CA GLU A 174 -4.30 9.63 1.73
C GLU A 174 -2.77 9.44 1.77
N ALA A 175 -2.30 8.21 1.57
CA ALA A 175 -0.86 7.88 1.61
C ALA A 175 -0.07 8.63 0.52
N ASN A 176 -0.63 8.75 -0.69
CA ASN A 176 0.01 9.51 -1.76
C ASN A 176 0.03 11.00 -1.45
N LEU A 177 -1.08 11.60 -1.02
CA LEU A 177 -1.13 13.04 -0.73
C LEU A 177 -0.26 13.43 0.47
N GLU A 178 -0.06 12.53 1.43
CA GLU A 178 0.87 12.76 2.53
C GLU A 178 2.29 13.08 2.04
N LEU A 179 2.72 12.49 0.93
CA LEU A 179 4.04 12.74 0.32
C LEU A 179 4.22 14.19 -0.16
N THR A 180 3.14 14.92 -0.41
CA THR A 180 3.20 16.33 -0.85
C THR A 180 3.41 17.32 0.30
N ARG A 181 3.31 16.86 1.56
CA ARG A 181 3.52 17.72 2.73
C ARG A 181 4.98 18.19 2.81
N VAL A 182 5.20 19.32 3.47
CA VAL A 182 6.55 19.87 3.71
C VAL A 182 7.41 18.87 4.48
N THR A 183 6.82 18.16 5.44
CA THR A 183 7.48 17.11 6.23
C THR A 183 6.63 15.85 6.20
N PRO A 184 6.76 15.01 5.17
CA PRO A 184 6.01 13.76 5.10
C PRO A 184 6.60 12.73 6.07
N SER A 185 5.73 11.85 6.61
CA SER A 185 6.18 10.77 7.49
C SER A 185 7.05 9.75 6.77
N LEU A 186 6.81 9.52 5.47
CA LEU A 186 7.68 8.73 4.60
C LEU A 186 8.55 9.66 3.74
N ASN A 187 9.86 9.67 3.98
CA ASN A 187 10.80 10.44 3.17
C ASN A 187 11.28 9.64 1.95
N LEU A 188 10.84 10.04 0.75
CA LEU A 188 11.29 9.46 -0.52
C LEU A 188 12.70 9.94 -0.94
N TYR A 189 13.18 11.04 -0.35
CA TYR A 189 14.48 11.66 -0.66
C TYR A 189 15.59 11.22 0.31
N ASP A 190 15.37 10.14 1.07
CA ASP A 190 16.37 9.58 1.98
C ASP A 190 17.47 8.87 1.20
N GLU A 191 18.64 9.49 1.11
CA GLU A 191 19.80 8.95 0.39
C GLU A 191 20.45 7.77 1.12
N ASN A 192 20.22 7.61 2.44
CA ASN A 192 20.80 6.51 3.21
C ASN A 192 20.08 5.19 2.99
N TRP A 193 18.79 5.25 2.62
CA TRP A 193 17.97 4.07 2.32
C TRP A 193 17.05 4.36 1.13
N PRO A 194 17.61 4.48 -0.10
CA PRO A 194 16.84 4.79 -1.29
C PRO A 194 15.88 3.66 -1.66
N ILE A 195 14.69 4.04 -2.13
CA ILE A 195 13.72 3.07 -2.65
C ILE A 195 14.08 2.78 -4.12
N TRP A 196 14.59 1.58 -4.38
CA TRP A 196 14.90 1.12 -5.71
C TRP A 196 13.64 0.59 -6.39
N THR A 197 13.28 1.21 -7.52
CA THR A 197 12.16 0.79 -8.34
C THR A 197 12.47 1.05 -9.81
N TYR A 198 11.67 0.47 -10.71
CA TYR A 198 11.77 0.79 -12.12
C TYR A 198 11.45 2.28 -12.35
N GLN A 199 12.31 2.94 -13.09
CA GLN A 199 12.11 4.32 -13.52
C GLN A 199 12.24 4.41 -15.03
N GLU A 200 11.19 4.89 -15.70
CA GLU A 200 11.25 5.18 -17.11
C GLU A 200 12.19 6.36 -17.38
N GLN A 201 12.97 6.26 -18.44
CA GLN A 201 13.81 7.36 -18.90
C GLN A 201 12.96 8.37 -19.67
N LEU A 202 12.37 9.31 -18.95
CA LEU A 202 11.50 10.34 -19.48
C LEU A 202 12.16 11.73 -19.38
N PRO A 203 11.81 12.67 -20.29
CA PRO A 203 12.27 14.04 -20.17
C PRO A 203 11.72 14.68 -18.87
N PRO A 204 12.38 15.72 -18.34
CA PRO A 204 11.86 16.46 -17.19
C PRO A 204 10.45 16.98 -17.41
N ALA A 205 9.70 17.14 -16.30
CA ALA A 205 8.39 17.78 -16.32
C ALA A 205 8.49 19.22 -16.87
N LYS A 206 7.49 19.61 -17.68
CA LYS A 206 7.47 20.91 -18.36
C LYS A 206 6.23 21.72 -17.97
N PHE A 207 6.48 22.96 -17.53
CA PHE A 207 5.43 23.94 -17.21
C PHE A 207 5.48 25.05 -18.25
N VAL A 208 4.36 25.39 -18.88
CA VAL A 208 4.32 26.38 -19.95
C VAL A 208 3.20 27.38 -19.75
N PHE A 209 3.42 28.55 -20.31
CA PHE A 209 2.67 29.79 -20.23
C PHE A 209 2.85 30.52 -18.90
N ASP A 210 3.04 31.81 -18.99
CA ASP A 210 3.06 32.77 -17.88
C ASP A 210 2.27 34.02 -18.28
N LEU A 211 0.98 33.81 -18.53
CA LEU A 211 0.03 34.87 -18.89
C LEU A 211 -1.03 34.94 -17.79
N ASP A 212 -1.59 36.14 -17.56
CA ASP A 212 -2.70 36.32 -16.64
C ASP A 212 -3.88 35.40 -17.01
N GLY A 213 -4.36 34.64 -16.03
CA GLY A 213 -5.40 33.62 -16.23
C GLY A 213 -4.95 32.35 -16.97
N ARG A 214 -3.68 32.28 -17.41
CA ARG A 214 -3.15 31.10 -18.12
C ARG A 214 -1.69 30.85 -17.72
N ARG A 215 -1.47 30.47 -16.47
CA ARG A 215 -0.13 30.14 -15.97
C ARG A 215 -0.02 28.65 -15.66
N GLY A 216 1.03 27.98 -16.16
CA GLY A 216 1.35 26.59 -15.83
C GLY A 216 2.13 26.53 -14.53
N ALA A 217 1.52 26.03 -13.45
CA ALA A 217 2.16 25.95 -12.14
C ALA A 217 1.72 24.70 -11.37
N ALA A 218 2.64 24.19 -10.55
CA ALA A 218 2.35 23.19 -9.52
C ALA A 218 2.88 23.71 -8.17
N VAL A 219 2.07 23.59 -7.13
CA VAL A 219 2.37 24.07 -5.78
C VAL A 219 2.00 22.98 -4.79
N ASP A 220 2.87 22.70 -3.80
CA ASP A 220 2.71 21.62 -2.82
C ASP A 220 2.33 20.29 -3.51
N SER A 221 3.04 19.95 -4.59
CA SER A 221 2.70 18.87 -5.49
C SER A 221 3.95 18.13 -5.97
N MET A 222 3.78 16.86 -6.30
CA MET A 222 4.83 16.06 -6.93
C MET A 222 4.50 15.83 -8.40
N VAL A 223 5.46 16.07 -9.28
CA VAL A 223 5.27 15.95 -10.75
C VAL A 223 6.40 15.12 -11.34
N SER A 224 6.07 13.93 -11.82
CA SER A 224 7.03 12.99 -12.39
C SER A 224 7.50 13.39 -13.79
N GLY A 225 8.53 12.68 -14.30
CA GLY A 225 9.05 12.86 -15.65
C GLY A 225 8.01 12.71 -16.75
N GLY A 226 8.25 13.33 -17.90
CA GLY A 226 7.35 13.30 -19.07
C GLY A 226 6.10 14.16 -18.96
N CYS A 227 5.78 14.73 -17.80
CA CYS A 227 4.59 15.55 -17.60
C CYS A 227 4.65 16.91 -18.31
N ILE A 228 3.51 17.37 -18.79
CA ILE A 228 3.33 18.74 -19.33
C ILE A 228 2.13 19.40 -18.68
N VAL A 229 2.37 20.48 -17.92
CA VAL A 229 1.31 21.34 -17.37
C VAL A 229 1.23 22.62 -18.19
N SER A 230 0.16 22.75 -18.96
CA SER A 230 0.00 23.81 -19.96
C SER A 230 -1.03 24.85 -19.52
N GLY A 231 -0.58 25.95 -18.92
CA GLY A 231 -1.44 27.07 -18.53
C GLY A 231 -2.57 26.66 -17.57
N SER A 232 -2.24 25.88 -16.55
CA SER A 232 -3.16 25.30 -15.59
C SER A 232 -2.54 25.28 -14.19
N THR A 233 -3.38 25.21 -13.17
CA THR A 233 -2.93 25.15 -11.77
C THR A 233 -3.10 23.77 -11.21
N VAL A 234 -2.01 23.23 -10.65
CA VAL A 234 -1.97 21.98 -9.91
C VAL A 234 -1.59 22.30 -8.45
N ARG A 235 -2.38 21.82 -7.49
CA ARG A 235 -2.13 22.03 -6.05
C ARG A 235 -2.36 20.77 -5.26
N ASN A 236 -1.54 20.54 -4.25
CA ASN A 236 -1.65 19.39 -3.33
C ASN A 236 -1.93 18.09 -4.08
N SER A 237 -1.21 17.82 -5.16
CA SER A 237 -1.55 16.74 -6.10
C SER A 237 -0.31 16.00 -6.55
N LEU A 238 -0.49 14.74 -6.96
CA LEU A 238 0.56 13.98 -7.63
C LEU A 238 0.20 13.75 -9.09
N LEU A 239 1.15 14.07 -9.97
CA LEU A 239 1.13 13.72 -11.38
C LEU A 239 2.18 12.63 -11.61
N PHE A 240 1.72 11.42 -11.90
CA PHE A 240 2.60 10.32 -12.27
C PHE A 240 3.17 10.53 -13.68
N SER A 241 3.96 9.57 -14.16
CA SER A 241 4.69 9.70 -15.42
C SER A 241 3.80 10.05 -16.62
N SER A 242 4.30 10.90 -17.52
CA SER A 242 3.70 11.21 -18.83
C SER A 242 2.30 11.87 -18.78
N CYS A 243 1.89 12.43 -17.64
CA CYS A 243 0.61 13.14 -17.56
C CYS A 243 0.62 14.44 -18.37
N ARG A 244 -0.50 14.75 -19.02
CA ARG A 244 -0.69 15.99 -19.75
C ARG A 244 -1.90 16.75 -19.25
N VAL A 245 -1.71 17.97 -18.74
CA VAL A 245 -2.77 18.87 -18.30
C VAL A 245 -2.88 20.03 -19.27
N HIS A 246 -3.98 20.10 -20.01
CA HIS A 246 -4.26 21.19 -20.97
C HIS A 246 -4.62 22.49 -20.26
N SER A 247 -4.75 23.60 -21.03
CA SER A 247 -4.93 24.94 -20.46
C SER A 247 -6.27 25.13 -19.74
N PHE A 248 -6.24 26.01 -18.74
CA PHE A 248 -7.39 26.43 -17.92
C PHE A 248 -7.97 25.34 -17.04
N CYS A 249 -7.19 24.29 -16.75
CA CYS A 249 -7.58 23.28 -15.79
C CYS A 249 -7.20 23.69 -14.37
N THR A 250 -7.97 23.18 -13.41
CA THR A 250 -7.64 23.18 -11.98
C THR A 250 -7.58 21.75 -11.51
N VAL A 251 -6.44 21.35 -10.92
CA VAL A 251 -6.24 20.04 -10.31
C VAL A 251 -5.87 20.28 -8.88
N ASN A 252 -6.69 19.82 -7.94
CA ASN A 252 -6.50 20.03 -6.51
C ASN A 252 -6.70 18.72 -5.74
N GLU A 253 -5.81 18.43 -4.78
CA GLU A 253 -5.89 17.23 -3.93
C GLU A 253 -6.16 15.94 -4.73
N SER A 254 -5.48 15.78 -5.88
CA SER A 254 -5.81 14.73 -6.84
C SER A 254 -4.58 13.93 -7.26
N LEU A 255 -4.82 12.69 -7.61
CA LEU A 255 -3.82 11.77 -8.14
C LEU A 255 -4.13 11.53 -9.62
N LEU A 256 -3.18 11.85 -10.50
CA LEU A 256 -3.25 11.50 -11.92
C LEU A 256 -2.25 10.37 -12.17
N LEU A 257 -2.75 9.14 -12.39
CA LEU A 257 -1.93 7.97 -12.65
C LEU A 257 -1.23 8.08 -14.03
N PRO A 258 -0.28 7.21 -14.37
CA PRO A 258 0.51 7.35 -15.59
C PRO A 258 -0.34 7.55 -16.86
N ASP A 259 0.17 8.34 -17.80
CA ASP A 259 -0.44 8.60 -19.12
C ASP A 259 -1.82 9.27 -19.11
N VAL A 260 -2.21 9.87 -17.99
CA VAL A 260 -3.49 10.61 -17.92
C VAL A 260 -3.41 11.90 -18.72
N GLU A 261 -4.45 12.16 -19.53
CA GLU A 261 -4.62 13.40 -20.27
C GLU A 261 -5.85 14.16 -19.75
N VAL A 262 -5.65 15.38 -19.23
CA VAL A 262 -6.72 16.24 -18.72
C VAL A 262 -7.10 17.29 -19.76
N GLY A 263 -8.30 17.21 -20.32
CA GLY A 263 -8.83 18.09 -21.35
C GLY A 263 -9.01 19.52 -20.83
N ARG A 264 -8.94 20.48 -21.78
CA ARG A 264 -9.01 21.93 -21.53
C ARG A 264 -10.20 22.33 -20.64
N GLY A 265 -9.94 23.14 -19.61
CA GLY A 265 -10.98 23.72 -18.76
C GLY A 265 -11.58 22.72 -17.75
N ALA A 266 -11.01 21.54 -17.60
CA ALA A 266 -11.47 20.57 -16.61
C ALA A 266 -11.13 21.03 -15.17
N ILE A 267 -11.99 20.66 -14.23
CA ILE A 267 -11.81 20.91 -12.78
C ILE A 267 -11.87 19.59 -12.05
N LEU A 268 -10.76 19.21 -11.42
CA LEU A 268 -10.61 17.98 -10.66
C LEU A 268 -10.25 18.35 -9.21
N SER A 269 -11.01 17.84 -8.24
CA SER A 269 -10.75 18.07 -6.82
C SER A 269 -11.03 16.79 -6.04
N ARG A 270 -10.05 16.30 -5.26
CA ARG A 270 -10.17 15.04 -4.51
C ARG A 270 -10.52 13.85 -5.41
N VAL A 271 -9.77 13.73 -6.51
CA VAL A 271 -10.02 12.73 -7.56
C VAL A 271 -8.80 11.83 -7.73
N ILE A 272 -9.03 10.55 -7.95
CA ILE A 272 -8.04 9.63 -8.52
C ILE A 272 -8.45 9.39 -9.97
N VAL A 273 -7.57 9.69 -10.90
CA VAL A 273 -7.75 9.40 -12.32
C VAL A 273 -6.85 8.23 -12.68
N ASP A 274 -7.47 7.14 -13.11
CA ASP A 274 -6.78 5.90 -13.42
C ASP A 274 -5.95 6.00 -14.73
N GLN A 275 -4.96 5.12 -14.84
CA GLN A 275 -3.94 5.11 -15.88
C GLN A 275 -4.54 5.21 -17.30
N GLY A 276 -3.94 6.08 -18.12
CA GLY A 276 -4.30 6.26 -19.52
C GLY A 276 -5.66 6.90 -19.78
N ALA A 277 -6.39 7.31 -18.73
CA ALA A 277 -7.68 7.98 -18.88
C ALA A 277 -7.55 9.36 -19.55
N ARG A 278 -8.50 9.67 -20.40
CA ARG A 278 -8.60 10.96 -21.08
C ARG A 278 -9.82 11.71 -20.56
N ILE A 279 -9.58 12.66 -19.69
CA ILE A 279 -10.61 13.52 -19.12
C ILE A 279 -11.12 14.46 -20.20
N PRO A 280 -12.43 14.47 -20.51
CA PRO A 280 -13.00 15.36 -21.51
C PRO A 280 -12.83 16.85 -21.16
N PRO A 281 -12.73 17.73 -22.17
CA PRO A 281 -12.72 19.17 -21.95
C PRO A 281 -13.93 19.64 -21.13
N GLY A 282 -13.67 20.50 -20.12
CA GLY A 282 -14.69 21.07 -19.26
C GLY A 282 -15.31 20.12 -18.23
N LEU A 283 -14.84 18.86 -18.13
CA LEU A 283 -15.32 17.94 -17.11
C LEU A 283 -15.05 18.50 -15.70
N ARG A 284 -16.05 18.38 -14.85
CA ARG A 284 -15.94 18.72 -13.42
C ARG A 284 -16.15 17.43 -12.62
N ALA A 285 -15.23 17.14 -11.71
CA ALA A 285 -15.32 15.98 -10.82
C ALA A 285 -14.75 16.30 -9.44
N GLY A 286 -15.31 15.69 -8.40
CA GLY A 286 -15.00 15.96 -6.99
C GLY A 286 -15.55 17.30 -6.51
N ILE A 287 -16.57 17.84 -7.17
CA ILE A 287 -17.21 19.12 -6.87
C ILE A 287 -18.65 18.90 -6.37
N ASP A 288 -19.37 18.04 -7.04
CA ASP A 288 -20.76 17.67 -6.71
C ASP A 288 -20.84 16.16 -6.52
N PRO A 289 -20.90 15.69 -5.24
CA PRO A 289 -20.89 14.25 -4.95
C PRO A 289 -22.07 13.49 -5.54
N GLU A 290 -23.25 14.13 -5.69
CA GLU A 290 -24.44 13.46 -6.24
C GLU A 290 -24.29 13.29 -7.76
N GLU A 291 -23.77 14.29 -8.46
CA GLU A 291 -23.48 14.18 -9.88
C GLU A 291 -22.36 13.19 -10.15
N ASP A 292 -21.31 13.22 -9.35
CA ASP A 292 -20.17 12.32 -9.48
C ASP A 292 -20.56 10.85 -9.24
N ALA A 293 -21.37 10.57 -8.24
CA ALA A 293 -21.83 9.21 -7.93
C ALA A 293 -22.70 8.57 -9.04
N ARG A 294 -23.27 9.37 -9.94
CA ARG A 294 -24.02 8.87 -11.12
C ARG A 294 -23.10 8.40 -12.24
N ARG A 295 -21.84 8.84 -12.25
CA ARG A 295 -20.89 8.62 -13.34
C ARG A 295 -19.64 7.87 -12.91
N PHE A 296 -19.24 8.01 -11.67
CA PHE A 296 -17.98 7.58 -11.13
C PHE A 296 -18.18 6.83 -9.81
N HIS A 297 -17.13 6.20 -9.32
CA HIS A 297 -17.14 5.63 -7.97
C HIS A 297 -16.75 6.74 -6.98
N VAL A 298 -17.61 7.01 -6.00
CA VAL A 298 -17.35 7.96 -4.91
C VAL A 298 -17.29 7.18 -3.60
N THR A 299 -16.19 7.33 -2.86
CA THR A 299 -16.02 6.68 -1.56
C THR A 299 -16.82 7.39 -0.47
N GLU A 300 -16.96 6.75 0.70
CA GLU A 300 -17.62 7.36 1.87
C GLU A 300 -16.91 8.65 2.34
N LYS A 301 -15.57 8.74 2.17
CA LYS A 301 -14.79 9.94 2.47
C LYS A 301 -14.85 11.01 1.36
N GLY A 302 -15.60 10.77 0.29
CA GLY A 302 -15.80 11.71 -0.82
C GLY A 302 -14.64 11.78 -1.80
N ILE A 303 -13.86 10.70 -1.96
CA ILE A 303 -12.85 10.60 -3.02
C ILE A 303 -13.52 10.04 -4.28
N THR A 304 -13.35 10.72 -5.41
CA THR A 304 -13.91 10.29 -6.69
C THR A 304 -12.87 9.53 -7.51
N LEU A 305 -13.13 8.26 -7.81
CA LEU A 305 -12.30 7.44 -8.69
C LEU A 305 -12.87 7.46 -10.12
N ILE A 306 -12.04 7.81 -11.10
CA ILE A 306 -12.38 7.86 -12.52
C ILE A 306 -11.49 6.89 -13.28
N THR A 307 -12.09 5.86 -13.88
CA THR A 307 -11.39 4.92 -14.77
C THR A 307 -11.68 5.20 -16.23
N PRO A 308 -10.86 4.74 -17.20
CA PRO A 308 -11.16 4.81 -18.62
C PRO A 308 -12.54 4.23 -18.98
N ALA A 309 -12.90 3.10 -18.37
CA ALA A 309 -14.19 2.45 -18.62
C ALA A 309 -15.40 3.32 -18.23
N MET A 310 -15.31 4.05 -17.10
CA MET A 310 -16.36 4.98 -16.65
C MET A 310 -16.53 6.18 -17.61
N LEU A 311 -15.50 6.50 -18.38
CA LEU A 311 -15.52 7.51 -19.44
C LEU A 311 -15.93 6.95 -20.80
N GLY A 312 -16.30 5.69 -20.90
CA GLY A 312 -16.61 5.01 -22.16
C GLY A 312 -15.39 4.79 -23.06
N GLN A 313 -14.20 4.75 -22.48
CA GLN A 313 -12.93 4.54 -23.18
C GLN A 313 -12.45 3.12 -23.02
N THR A 314 -11.78 2.59 -24.04
CA THR A 314 -11.13 1.29 -23.96
C THR A 314 -9.80 1.45 -23.21
N ALA A 315 -9.56 0.61 -22.21
CA ALA A 315 -8.26 0.58 -21.53
C ALA A 315 -7.15 0.34 -22.59
N ARG A 316 -6.17 1.22 -22.66
CA ARG A 316 -4.96 0.94 -23.44
C ARG A 316 -4.13 -0.08 -22.69
N ASN A 317 -3.79 -1.18 -23.36
CA ASN A 317 -2.70 -2.03 -22.86
C ASN A 317 -1.42 -1.18 -22.92
N VAL A 318 -1.01 -0.65 -21.78
CA VAL A 318 0.29 -0.01 -21.63
C VAL A 318 1.28 -1.15 -21.41
N HIS A 319 2.24 -1.26 -22.30
CA HIS A 319 3.30 -2.29 -22.28
C HIS A 319 4.40 -1.89 -21.29
#